data_45da9ef0c087c209469a8bbc5bbabffc
#
_entry.id   45da9ef0c087c209469a8bbc5bbabffc
#
_cell.length_a   1.000
_cell.length_b   1.000
_cell.length_c   1.000
_cell.angle_alpha   90.00
_cell.angle_beta   90.00
_cell.angle_gamma   90.00
#
_symmetry.space_group_name_H-M   'P 1'
#
loop_
_entity.id
_entity.type
_entity.pdbx_description
1 polymer ?
#
loop_
_entity_poly.entity_id
_entity_poly.type
_entity_poly.pdbx_seq_one_letter_code
_entity_poly.pdbx_strand_id
1 'polypeptide(L)'
;MSKMFDSYSSLASALGAQFRGHADRDWQEWKESHYYETAAEIPADAARAWVSRQKLNYGGIADKKALEHLIAANVDQAFFEEIGRLSGLRRLELEWPFLGTDLTPLRALQGLEHLSLDSPRKLSDFSALAELPNLRTLIITNAKKMPDIEWLRDAHHLEVIGIEGAIDNPYKIESLTPLAGLRSLRAFLGVSSRLADRRLMPLAQCPKLQYLSIARCAPRSEFELLHEARPDMVCSWFDPKAWGKPVLS
;
A
#
# COMPACT_ATOMS: atom_id res chain seq x y z
N MET A 1 18.99 28.16 8.30
CA MET A 1 18.91 27.14 7.20
C MET A 1 18.75 25.69 7.72
N SER A 2 19.38 25.28 8.83
CA SER A 2 19.23 23.92 9.39
C SER A 2 17.80 23.58 9.81
N LYS A 3 17.10 24.47 10.52
CA LYS A 3 15.72 24.25 11.02
C LYS A 3 14.65 24.03 9.93
N MET A 4 14.85 24.59 8.74
CA MET A 4 13.90 24.41 7.63
C MET A 4 14.06 23.04 6.97
N PHE A 5 15.25 22.44 7.06
CA PHE A 5 15.59 21.11 6.54
C PHE A 5 15.00 20.00 7.42
N ASP A 6 15.10 20.17 8.73
CA ASP A 6 14.49 19.27 9.70
C ASP A 6 12.95 19.28 9.54
N SER A 7 12.37 20.44 9.19
CA SER A 7 10.91 20.59 8.97
C SER A 7 10.42 19.86 7.72
N TYR A 8 11.17 19.90 6.59
CA TYR A 8 10.76 19.23 5.34
C TYR A 8 10.86 17.71 5.45
N SER A 9 11.97 17.20 6.00
CA SER A 9 12.15 15.76 6.24
C SER A 9 11.11 15.22 7.23
N SER A 10 10.81 15.98 8.29
CA SER A 10 9.76 15.65 9.26
C SER A 10 8.37 15.63 8.62
N LEU A 11 8.07 16.61 7.76
CA LEU A 11 6.80 16.67 7.02
C LEU A 11 6.65 15.47 6.08
N ALA A 12 7.68 15.13 5.31
CA ALA A 12 7.67 13.98 4.40
C ALA A 12 7.48 12.68 5.16
N SER A 13 8.12 12.52 6.32
CA SER A 13 7.97 11.34 7.18
C SER A 13 6.55 11.25 7.77
N ALA A 14 6.02 12.36 8.28
CA ALA A 14 4.66 12.40 8.84
C ALA A 14 3.59 12.09 7.77
N LEU A 15 3.72 12.67 6.57
CA LEU A 15 2.84 12.36 5.44
C LEU A 15 2.96 10.90 5.02
N GLY A 16 4.17 10.33 4.99
CA GLY A 16 4.38 8.93 4.70
C GLY A 16 3.65 8.02 5.66
N ALA A 17 3.76 8.26 6.96
CA ALA A 17 3.05 7.50 7.99
C ALA A 17 1.53 7.67 7.89
N GLN A 18 1.07 8.92 7.68
CA GLN A 18 -0.35 9.22 7.51
C GLN A 18 -0.96 8.48 6.31
N PHE A 19 -0.32 8.55 5.14
CA PHE A 19 -0.84 7.91 3.93
C PHE A 19 -0.78 6.38 3.99
N ARG A 20 0.17 5.81 4.74
CA ARG A 20 0.17 4.37 5.03
C ARG A 20 -0.88 3.96 6.06
N GLY A 21 -1.50 4.92 6.74
CA GLY A 21 -2.46 4.67 7.82
C GLY A 21 -1.80 4.11 9.08
N HIS A 22 -0.55 4.46 9.35
CA HIS A 22 0.23 4.01 10.51
C HIS A 22 0.59 5.16 11.46
N ALA A 23 0.12 6.39 11.19
CA ALA A 23 0.54 7.59 11.92
C ALA A 23 0.24 7.52 13.44
N ASP A 24 -0.89 6.88 13.78
CA ASP A 24 -1.38 6.81 15.17
C ASP A 24 -1.24 5.39 15.76
N ARG A 25 -0.42 4.55 15.14
CA ARG A 25 -0.29 3.16 15.57
C ARG A 25 1.01 2.95 16.35
N ASP A 26 0.88 2.66 17.64
CA ASP A 26 1.90 1.94 18.39
C ASP A 26 1.76 0.43 18.07
N TRP A 27 2.74 -0.12 17.35
CA TRP A 27 2.70 -1.52 16.91
C TRP A 27 2.80 -2.51 18.06
N GLN A 28 3.56 -2.16 19.11
CA GLN A 28 3.73 -3.03 20.26
C GLN A 28 2.42 -3.12 21.06
N GLU A 29 1.84 -1.97 21.40
CA GLU A 29 0.55 -1.89 22.07
C GLU A 29 -0.56 -2.57 21.25
N TRP A 30 -0.57 -2.35 19.93
CA TRP A 30 -1.56 -2.93 19.04
C TRP A 30 -1.47 -4.46 19.03
N LYS A 31 -0.24 -5.01 18.96
CA LYS A 31 0.02 -6.44 19.01
C LYS A 31 -0.43 -7.03 20.34
N GLU A 32 -0.05 -6.42 21.46
CA GLU A 32 -0.41 -6.89 22.79
C GLU A 32 -1.93 -6.91 23.01
N SER A 33 -2.66 -5.96 22.41
CA SER A 33 -4.10 -5.82 22.61
C SER A 33 -4.97 -6.61 21.63
N HIS A 34 -4.46 -6.99 20.45
CA HIS A 34 -5.29 -7.52 19.36
C HIS A 34 -4.70 -8.77 18.69
N TYR A 35 -3.54 -9.27 19.14
CA TYR A 35 -3.01 -10.54 18.63
C TYR A 35 -3.68 -11.72 19.30
N TYR A 36 -4.14 -12.67 18.49
CA TYR A 36 -4.77 -13.91 18.93
C TYR A 36 -4.07 -15.10 18.29
N GLU A 37 -3.76 -16.12 19.08
CA GLU A 37 -3.14 -17.36 18.60
C GLU A 37 -4.11 -18.14 17.69
N THR A 38 -5.40 -18.07 17.99
CA THR A 38 -6.46 -18.73 17.20
C THR A 38 -7.63 -17.77 16.95
N ALA A 39 -8.34 -17.97 15.85
CA ALA A 39 -9.56 -17.20 15.57
C ALA A 39 -10.67 -17.45 16.60
N ALA A 40 -10.65 -18.61 17.29
CA ALA A 40 -11.62 -18.93 18.34
C ALA A 40 -11.51 -17.98 19.55
N GLU A 41 -10.30 -17.52 19.87
CA GLU A 41 -10.03 -16.60 20.99
C GLU A 41 -10.51 -15.16 20.73
N ILE A 42 -10.75 -14.80 19.47
CA ILE A 42 -11.23 -13.45 19.14
C ILE A 42 -12.63 -13.28 19.74
N PRO A 43 -12.87 -12.26 20.59
CA PRO A 43 -14.21 -11.97 21.09
C PRO A 43 -15.22 -11.74 19.95
N ALA A 44 -16.47 -12.13 20.15
CA ALA A 44 -17.49 -12.03 19.11
C ALA A 44 -17.80 -10.57 18.70
N ASP A 45 -17.59 -9.62 19.60
CA ASP A 45 -17.77 -8.19 19.44
C ASP A 45 -16.46 -7.41 19.11
N ALA A 46 -15.34 -8.13 18.96
CA ALA A 46 -14.07 -7.49 18.63
C ALA A 46 -14.11 -6.81 17.25
N ALA A 47 -13.84 -5.52 17.21
CA ALA A 47 -13.73 -4.77 15.96
C ALA A 47 -12.35 -4.94 15.29
N ARG A 48 -11.33 -5.40 16.02
CA ARG A 48 -9.94 -5.51 15.57
C ARG A 48 -9.34 -6.84 15.97
N ALA A 49 -8.56 -7.45 15.06
CA ALA A 49 -7.80 -8.64 15.37
C ALA A 49 -6.53 -8.74 14.53
N TRP A 50 -5.54 -9.44 15.07
CA TRP A 50 -4.35 -9.88 14.36
C TRP A 50 -4.17 -11.39 14.57
N VAL A 51 -4.15 -12.15 13.47
CA VAL A 51 -3.96 -13.60 13.48
C VAL A 51 -2.87 -14.00 12.51
N SER A 52 -1.92 -14.82 12.97
CA SER A 52 -0.95 -15.46 12.08
C SER A 52 -1.34 -16.93 11.87
N ARG A 53 -1.51 -17.33 10.61
CA ARG A 53 -1.90 -18.71 10.31
C ARG A 53 -0.82 -19.72 10.70
N GLN A 54 -1.24 -20.65 11.55
CA GLN A 54 -0.50 -21.86 11.90
C GLN A 54 -1.47 -23.05 11.76
N LYS A 55 -1.28 -23.86 10.69
CA LYS A 55 -2.23 -24.96 10.38
C LYS A 55 -3.65 -24.41 10.14
N LEU A 56 -4.62 -24.82 10.93
CA LEU A 56 -6.05 -24.48 10.82
C LEU A 56 -6.53 -23.59 11.98
N ASN A 57 -5.64 -22.85 12.64
CA ASN A 57 -5.98 -21.98 13.79
C ASN A 57 -6.89 -20.79 13.41
N TYR A 58 -7.14 -20.56 12.12
CA TYR A 58 -8.06 -19.56 11.61
C TYR A 58 -9.53 -20.04 11.53
N GLY A 59 -9.80 -21.31 11.89
CA GLY A 59 -11.16 -21.85 11.89
C GLY A 59 -12.11 -21.01 12.71
N GLY A 60 -13.28 -20.66 12.14
CA GLY A 60 -14.27 -19.78 12.76
C GLY A 60 -14.02 -18.29 12.61
N ILE A 61 -12.98 -17.86 11.87
CA ILE A 61 -12.75 -16.41 11.60
C ILE A 61 -13.96 -15.79 10.90
N ALA A 62 -14.58 -16.52 9.96
CA ALA A 62 -15.74 -16.07 9.21
C ALA A 62 -16.97 -15.73 10.09
N ASP A 63 -17.02 -16.22 11.32
CA ASP A 63 -18.10 -15.95 12.27
C ASP A 63 -17.87 -14.65 13.07
N LYS A 64 -16.69 -14.06 12.99
CA LYS A 64 -16.32 -12.82 13.71
C LYS A 64 -16.84 -11.58 12.96
N LYS A 65 -18.16 -11.45 12.87
CA LYS A 65 -18.83 -10.44 12.03
C LYS A 65 -18.64 -8.99 12.46
N ALA A 66 -18.21 -8.76 13.71
CA ALA A 66 -17.91 -7.42 14.22
C ALA A 66 -16.55 -6.89 13.76
N LEU A 67 -15.70 -7.73 13.14
CA LEU A 67 -14.39 -7.29 12.68
C LEU A 67 -14.52 -6.23 11.57
N GLU A 68 -13.95 -5.08 11.83
CA GLU A 68 -13.75 -3.98 10.89
C GLU A 68 -12.30 -3.87 10.42
N HIS A 69 -11.34 -4.29 11.26
CA HIS A 69 -9.91 -4.27 10.94
C HIS A 69 -9.26 -5.62 11.27
N LEU A 70 -8.72 -6.27 10.25
CA LEU A 70 -8.00 -7.53 10.39
C LEU A 70 -6.57 -7.40 9.84
N ILE A 71 -5.59 -7.80 10.67
CA ILE A 71 -4.25 -8.14 10.22
C ILE A 71 -4.17 -9.66 10.16
N ALA A 72 -3.81 -10.21 9.01
CA ALA A 72 -3.66 -11.65 8.83
C ALA A 72 -2.31 -11.97 8.18
N ALA A 73 -1.51 -12.81 8.82
CA ALA A 73 -0.20 -13.21 8.33
C ALA A 73 -0.20 -14.66 7.82
N ASN A 74 0.71 -14.96 6.89
CA ASN A 74 0.89 -16.30 6.31
C ASN A 74 -0.42 -16.86 5.70
N VAL A 75 -1.14 -16.01 4.95
CA VAL A 75 -2.49 -16.31 4.44
C VAL A 75 -2.40 -17.15 3.16
N ASP A 76 -2.94 -18.38 3.19
CA ASP A 76 -3.18 -19.18 1.99
C ASP A 76 -4.59 -18.94 1.42
N GLN A 77 -4.92 -19.60 0.30
CA GLN A 77 -6.21 -19.38 -0.38
C GLN A 77 -7.39 -19.77 0.52
N ALA A 78 -7.30 -20.86 1.27
CA ALA A 78 -8.40 -21.33 2.11
C ALA A 78 -8.67 -20.35 3.29
N PHE A 79 -7.62 -19.83 3.93
CA PHE A 79 -7.78 -18.78 4.93
C PHE A 79 -8.33 -17.48 4.31
N PHE A 80 -7.87 -17.13 3.11
CA PHE A 80 -8.36 -15.95 2.41
C PHE A 80 -9.84 -16.04 2.04
N GLU A 81 -10.34 -17.22 1.68
CA GLU A 81 -11.76 -17.47 1.43
C GLU A 81 -12.61 -17.26 2.69
N GLU A 82 -12.12 -17.69 3.85
CA GLU A 82 -12.78 -17.40 5.13
C GLU A 82 -12.78 -15.91 5.46
N ILE A 83 -11.67 -15.20 5.22
CA ILE A 83 -11.58 -13.73 5.38
C ILE A 83 -12.60 -13.04 4.46
N GLY A 84 -12.76 -13.51 3.22
CA GLY A 84 -13.72 -12.95 2.27
C GLY A 84 -15.19 -12.98 2.73
N ARG A 85 -15.52 -13.76 3.77
CA ARG A 85 -16.85 -13.80 4.38
C ARG A 85 -17.09 -12.72 5.44
N LEU A 86 -16.07 -11.91 5.78
CA LEU A 86 -16.14 -10.83 6.76
C LEU A 86 -16.63 -9.53 6.12
N SER A 87 -17.90 -9.47 5.76
CA SER A 87 -18.48 -8.33 5.01
C SER A 87 -18.39 -6.97 5.71
N GLY A 88 -18.11 -6.95 7.03
CA GLY A 88 -17.92 -5.74 7.82
C GLY A 88 -16.51 -5.13 7.73
N LEU A 89 -15.56 -5.81 7.08
CA LEU A 89 -14.18 -5.31 7.01
C LEU A 89 -14.09 -4.00 6.22
N ARG A 90 -13.44 -3.03 6.86
CA ARG A 90 -13.03 -1.75 6.28
C ARG A 90 -11.53 -1.70 6.04
N ARG A 91 -10.74 -2.41 6.85
CA ARG A 91 -9.29 -2.47 6.74
C ARG A 91 -8.81 -3.91 6.81
N LEU A 92 -8.04 -4.32 5.78
CA LEU A 92 -7.41 -5.63 5.69
C LEU A 92 -5.92 -5.47 5.40
N GLU A 93 -5.09 -6.04 6.27
CA GLU A 93 -3.64 -6.10 6.08
C GLU A 93 -3.23 -7.57 5.99
N LEU A 94 -2.82 -7.99 4.80
CA LEU A 94 -2.35 -9.34 4.51
C LEU A 94 -0.82 -9.33 4.57
N GLU A 95 -0.28 -9.72 5.73
CA GLU A 95 1.15 -9.69 5.99
C GLU A 95 1.88 -10.92 5.42
N TRP A 96 3.18 -10.80 5.38
CA TRP A 96 4.11 -11.79 4.82
C TRP A 96 3.93 -13.22 5.37
N PRO A 97 3.96 -14.21 4.46
CA PRO A 97 3.71 -14.11 3.03
C PRO A 97 2.23 -14.26 2.70
N PHE A 98 1.74 -13.53 1.69
CA PHE A 98 0.45 -13.85 1.07
C PHE A 98 0.63 -14.96 0.04
N LEU A 99 -0.05 -16.09 0.23
CA LEU A 99 0.05 -17.32 -0.57
C LEU A 99 -1.22 -17.63 -1.38
N GLY A 100 -2.21 -16.73 -1.36
CA GLY A 100 -3.41 -16.82 -2.19
C GLY A 100 -3.06 -16.81 -3.68
N THR A 101 -3.90 -17.45 -4.49
CA THR A 101 -3.70 -17.60 -5.92
C THR A 101 -4.63 -16.73 -6.74
N ASP A 102 -5.72 -16.26 -6.15
CA ASP A 102 -6.65 -15.30 -6.76
C ASP A 102 -7.25 -14.35 -5.72
N LEU A 103 -7.81 -13.23 -6.18
CA LEU A 103 -8.39 -12.18 -5.34
C LEU A 103 -9.92 -12.20 -5.29
N THR A 104 -10.57 -13.23 -5.83
CA THR A 104 -12.03 -13.38 -5.85
C THR A 104 -12.68 -13.16 -4.48
N PRO A 105 -12.10 -13.63 -3.35
CA PRO A 105 -12.69 -13.40 -2.02
C PRO A 105 -12.86 -11.91 -1.67
N LEU A 106 -12.05 -11.00 -2.22
CA LEU A 106 -12.20 -9.56 -1.97
C LEU A 106 -13.50 -8.98 -2.54
N ARG A 107 -14.07 -9.59 -3.59
CA ARG A 107 -15.30 -9.09 -4.21
C ARG A 107 -16.49 -9.04 -3.24
N ALA A 108 -16.47 -9.84 -2.19
CA ALA A 108 -17.49 -9.81 -1.14
C ALA A 108 -17.28 -8.68 -0.12
N LEU A 109 -16.08 -8.11 -0.06
CA LEU A 109 -15.69 -7.07 0.91
C LEU A 109 -16.01 -5.67 0.37
N GLN A 110 -17.28 -5.42 0.06
CA GLN A 110 -17.73 -4.18 -0.57
C GLN A 110 -17.48 -2.93 0.27
N GLY A 111 -17.35 -3.06 1.59
CA GLY A 111 -17.03 -1.98 2.53
C GLY A 111 -15.54 -1.70 2.69
N LEU A 112 -14.66 -2.45 2.01
CA LEU A 112 -13.21 -2.34 2.22
C LEU A 112 -12.67 -1.00 1.72
N GLU A 113 -12.03 -0.27 2.62
CA GLU A 113 -11.47 1.06 2.39
C GLU A 113 -9.94 1.05 2.28
N HIS A 114 -9.30 0.11 3.00
CA HIS A 114 -7.84 -0.03 3.03
C HIS A 114 -7.44 -1.48 2.83
N LEU A 115 -6.55 -1.72 1.88
CA LEU A 115 -5.91 -3.02 1.65
C LEU A 115 -4.39 -2.86 1.62
N SER A 116 -3.70 -3.62 2.46
CA SER A 116 -2.25 -3.86 2.35
C SER A 116 -2.01 -5.33 2.00
N LEU A 117 -1.15 -5.58 1.03
CA LEU A 117 -0.85 -6.90 0.51
C LEU A 117 0.67 -7.10 0.43
N ASP A 118 1.23 -7.89 1.35
CA ASP A 118 2.66 -8.15 1.39
C ASP A 118 3.03 -9.49 0.76
N SER A 119 4.00 -9.42 -0.12
CA SER A 119 4.62 -10.58 -0.78
C SER A 119 3.60 -11.54 -1.41
N PRO A 120 2.76 -11.10 -2.35
CA PRO A 120 1.81 -11.95 -3.06
C PRO A 120 2.53 -12.86 -4.07
N ARG A 121 3.15 -13.93 -3.57
CA ARG A 121 4.11 -14.75 -4.32
C ARG A 121 3.51 -15.56 -5.44
N LYS A 122 2.22 -15.90 -5.36
CA LYS A 122 1.54 -16.76 -6.34
C LYS A 122 0.58 -15.98 -7.23
N LEU A 123 0.27 -14.74 -6.85
CA LEU A 123 -0.68 -13.91 -7.58
C LEU A 123 -0.05 -13.31 -8.83
N SER A 124 -0.77 -13.37 -9.95
CA SER A 124 -0.37 -12.78 -11.24
C SER A 124 -1.43 -11.85 -11.82
N ASP A 125 -2.66 -11.89 -11.32
CA ASP A 125 -3.75 -11.00 -11.72
C ASP A 125 -4.18 -10.14 -10.52
N PHE A 126 -4.15 -8.84 -10.71
CA PHE A 126 -4.48 -7.81 -9.71
C PHE A 126 -5.70 -6.98 -10.11
N SER A 127 -6.32 -7.27 -11.25
CA SER A 127 -7.42 -6.48 -11.82
C SER A 127 -8.62 -6.33 -10.88
N ALA A 128 -8.94 -7.36 -10.10
CA ALA A 128 -10.01 -7.33 -9.12
C ALA A 128 -9.87 -6.21 -8.07
N LEU A 129 -8.67 -5.68 -7.84
CA LEU A 129 -8.43 -4.58 -6.90
C LEU A 129 -9.00 -3.24 -7.39
N ALA A 130 -9.04 -3.03 -8.71
CA ALA A 130 -9.64 -1.84 -9.31
C ALA A 130 -11.18 -1.87 -9.25
N GLU A 131 -11.78 -3.05 -9.02
CA GLU A 131 -13.23 -3.25 -8.96
C GLU A 131 -13.84 -2.97 -7.58
N LEU A 132 -13.02 -2.78 -6.52
CA LEU A 132 -13.49 -2.56 -5.15
C LEU A 132 -13.97 -1.11 -4.97
N PRO A 133 -15.29 -0.84 -4.87
CA PRO A 133 -15.85 0.50 -5.08
C PRO A 133 -15.47 1.49 -3.95
N ASN A 134 -15.24 0.97 -2.75
CA ASN A 134 -14.93 1.79 -1.58
C ASN A 134 -13.45 1.80 -1.22
N LEU A 135 -12.60 1.06 -1.95
CA LEU A 135 -11.16 1.03 -1.67
C LEU A 135 -10.54 2.41 -1.95
N ARG A 136 -9.89 2.97 -0.94
CA ARG A 136 -9.21 4.27 -0.99
C ARG A 136 -7.71 4.13 -0.90
N THR A 137 -7.23 3.19 -0.10
CA THR A 137 -5.81 2.93 0.09
C THR A 137 -5.45 1.52 -0.34
N LEU A 138 -4.50 1.42 -1.25
CA LEU A 138 -3.95 0.15 -1.73
C LEU A 138 -2.43 0.18 -1.63
N ILE A 139 -1.87 -0.70 -0.81
CA ILE A 139 -0.42 -0.87 -0.66
C ILE A 139 -0.06 -2.30 -1.05
N ILE A 140 0.80 -2.45 -2.04
CA ILE A 140 1.32 -3.76 -2.46
C ILE A 140 2.83 -3.73 -2.31
N THR A 141 3.38 -4.67 -1.55
CA THR A 141 4.81 -4.79 -1.33
C THR A 141 5.32 -6.14 -1.84
N ASN A 142 6.51 -6.16 -2.40
CA ASN A 142 7.20 -7.38 -2.85
C ASN A 142 6.42 -8.25 -3.86
N ALA A 143 5.63 -7.66 -4.75
CA ALA A 143 4.80 -8.34 -5.75
C ALA A 143 5.64 -8.83 -6.95
N LYS A 144 6.49 -9.82 -6.77
CA LYS A 144 7.45 -10.32 -7.77
C LYS A 144 6.82 -10.79 -9.09
N LYS A 145 5.55 -11.21 -9.07
CA LYS A 145 4.82 -11.73 -10.23
C LYS A 145 3.82 -10.74 -10.82
N MET A 146 3.69 -9.55 -10.26
CA MET A 146 2.84 -8.51 -10.83
C MET A 146 3.47 -8.06 -12.16
N PRO A 147 2.77 -8.24 -13.30
CA PRO A 147 3.37 -8.01 -14.62
C PRO A 147 3.57 -6.52 -14.90
N ASP A 148 2.58 -5.71 -14.53
CA ASP A 148 2.53 -4.27 -14.75
C ASP A 148 1.50 -3.62 -13.81
N ILE A 149 1.25 -2.34 -14.01
CA ILE A 149 0.24 -1.56 -13.27
C ILE A 149 -0.87 -1.01 -14.17
N GLU A 150 -1.06 -1.57 -15.37
CA GLU A 150 -2.08 -1.10 -16.33
C GLU A 150 -3.51 -1.23 -15.78
N TRP A 151 -3.76 -2.21 -14.91
CA TRP A 151 -5.03 -2.41 -14.21
C TRP A 151 -5.43 -1.24 -13.29
N LEU A 152 -4.50 -0.32 -12.97
CA LEU A 152 -4.78 0.90 -12.20
C LEU A 152 -5.38 2.04 -13.04
N ARG A 153 -5.36 1.95 -14.36
CA ARG A 153 -5.77 3.04 -15.27
C ARG A 153 -7.14 3.61 -14.95
N ASP A 154 -8.08 2.78 -14.58
CA ASP A 154 -9.46 3.17 -14.29
C ASP A 154 -9.76 3.26 -12.77
N ALA A 155 -8.76 3.12 -11.92
CA ALA A 155 -8.92 3.13 -10.47
C ALA A 155 -9.04 4.56 -9.90
N HIS A 156 -9.94 5.37 -10.46
CA HIS A 156 -10.12 6.79 -10.12
C HIS A 156 -10.58 7.04 -8.67
N HIS A 157 -11.07 6.02 -7.98
CA HIS A 157 -11.50 6.07 -6.59
C HIS A 157 -10.35 5.94 -5.59
N LEU A 158 -9.18 5.41 -6.01
CA LEU A 158 -8.02 5.27 -5.14
C LEU A 158 -7.40 6.63 -4.81
N GLU A 159 -7.17 6.84 -3.52
CA GLU A 159 -6.52 8.04 -2.98
C GLU A 159 -5.04 7.81 -2.67
N VAL A 160 -4.69 6.60 -2.26
CA VAL A 160 -3.31 6.21 -1.96
C VAL A 160 -2.99 4.93 -2.71
N ILE A 161 -1.90 4.95 -3.46
CA ILE A 161 -1.37 3.80 -4.17
C ILE A 161 0.08 3.60 -3.75
N GLY A 162 0.39 2.43 -3.18
CA GLY A 162 1.74 1.98 -2.87
C GLY A 162 2.11 0.77 -3.72
N ILE A 163 3.17 0.88 -4.53
CA ILE A 163 3.73 -0.22 -5.30
C ILE A 163 5.23 -0.28 -4.98
N GLU A 164 5.59 -1.19 -4.09
CA GLU A 164 6.93 -1.21 -3.52
C GLU A 164 7.62 -2.56 -3.71
N GLY A 165 8.90 -2.52 -4.02
CA GLY A 165 9.77 -3.70 -4.03
C GLY A 165 10.34 -4.03 -2.66
N ALA A 166 11.19 -5.04 -2.59
CA ALA A 166 12.07 -5.28 -1.45
C ALA A 166 13.35 -4.44 -1.58
N ILE A 167 14.04 -4.22 -0.46
CA ILE A 167 15.32 -3.49 -0.43
C ILE A 167 16.31 -4.11 -1.42
N ASP A 168 16.46 -5.44 -1.39
CA ASP A 168 17.40 -6.17 -2.23
C ASP A 168 16.84 -6.57 -3.60
N ASN A 169 15.56 -6.31 -3.86
CA ASN A 169 14.88 -6.66 -5.10
C ASN A 169 13.82 -5.63 -5.45
N PRO A 170 14.22 -4.46 -5.96
CA PRO A 170 13.29 -3.41 -6.36
C PRO A 170 12.29 -3.89 -7.40
N TYR A 171 11.02 -3.51 -7.25
CA TYR A 171 10.01 -3.78 -8.26
C TYR A 171 10.22 -2.87 -9.49
N LYS A 172 10.17 -3.47 -10.69
CA LYS A 172 10.31 -2.73 -11.95
C LYS A 172 8.93 -2.28 -12.42
N ILE A 173 8.71 -0.96 -12.39
CA ILE A 173 7.55 -0.31 -13.00
C ILE A 173 7.96 0.10 -14.42
N GLU A 174 7.25 -0.34 -15.45
CA GLU A 174 7.57 -0.01 -16.83
C GLU A 174 7.31 1.48 -17.11
N SER A 175 6.16 2.00 -16.68
CA SER A 175 5.78 3.41 -16.80
C SER A 175 4.76 3.80 -15.74
N LEU A 176 4.74 5.09 -15.35
CA LEU A 176 3.69 5.68 -14.51
C LEU A 176 2.49 6.19 -15.32
N THR A 177 2.49 5.97 -16.64
CA THR A 177 1.38 6.38 -17.53
C THR A 177 0.01 5.85 -17.08
N PRO A 178 -0.13 4.63 -16.53
CA PRO A 178 -1.41 4.13 -16.03
C PRO A 178 -1.98 4.97 -14.87
N LEU A 179 -1.16 5.73 -14.16
CA LEU A 179 -1.61 6.61 -13.06
C LEU A 179 -2.04 7.98 -13.56
N ALA A 180 -1.72 8.34 -14.82
CA ALA A 180 -2.02 9.65 -15.35
C ALA A 180 -3.52 9.96 -15.32
N GLY A 181 -3.89 11.09 -14.72
CA GLY A 181 -5.28 11.52 -14.65
C GLY A 181 -6.15 10.83 -13.60
N LEU A 182 -5.56 10.05 -12.69
CA LEU A 182 -6.30 9.51 -11.54
C LEU A 182 -6.78 10.66 -10.65
N ARG A 183 -8.10 10.90 -10.66
CA ARG A 183 -8.72 12.12 -10.11
C ARG A 183 -8.69 12.21 -8.60
N SER A 184 -8.62 11.07 -7.92
CA SER A 184 -8.64 11.02 -6.45
C SER A 184 -7.26 10.79 -5.85
N LEU A 185 -6.24 10.46 -6.65
CA LEU A 185 -4.92 10.11 -6.16
C LEU A 185 -4.26 11.27 -5.40
N ARG A 186 -3.98 11.05 -4.10
CA ARG A 186 -3.36 12.00 -3.17
C ARG A 186 -1.93 11.64 -2.82
N ALA A 187 -1.61 10.34 -2.83
CA ALA A 187 -0.25 9.87 -2.58
C ALA A 187 0.13 8.70 -3.46
N PHE A 188 1.37 8.71 -3.97
CA PHE A 188 2.00 7.56 -4.59
C PHE A 188 3.27 7.17 -3.82
N LEU A 189 3.35 5.88 -3.45
CA LEU A 189 4.42 5.29 -2.66
C LEU A 189 5.12 4.23 -3.51
N GLY A 190 6.35 4.52 -3.92
CA GLY A 190 7.15 3.66 -4.80
C GLY A 190 8.57 3.45 -4.25
N VAL A 191 8.71 3.32 -2.93
CA VAL A 191 10.00 3.03 -2.30
C VAL A 191 10.49 1.66 -2.73
N SER A 192 11.78 1.52 -2.98
CA SER A 192 12.37 0.29 -3.54
C SER A 192 11.74 -0.13 -4.88
N SER A 193 11.41 0.85 -5.74
CA SER A 193 10.98 0.60 -7.12
C SER A 193 11.94 1.23 -8.11
N ARG A 194 12.03 0.61 -9.30
CA ARG A 194 12.77 1.14 -10.45
C ARG A 194 11.79 1.48 -11.56
N LEU A 195 11.99 2.62 -12.21
CA LEU A 195 11.15 3.08 -13.30
C LEU A 195 11.89 2.89 -14.63
N ALA A 196 11.34 2.06 -15.53
CA ALA A 196 12.01 1.66 -16.75
C ALA A 196 12.13 2.82 -17.75
N ASP A 197 11.05 3.57 -17.96
CA ASP A 197 11.03 4.75 -18.85
C ASP A 197 11.65 5.99 -18.17
N ARG A 198 11.89 5.96 -16.87
CA ARG A 198 12.50 7.03 -16.07
C ARG A 198 11.76 8.38 -16.17
N ARG A 199 10.43 8.34 -16.40
CA ARG A 199 9.58 9.53 -16.58
C ARG A 199 8.62 9.71 -15.41
N LEU A 200 8.57 10.91 -14.84
CA LEU A 200 7.70 11.26 -13.71
C LEU A 200 6.50 12.12 -14.13
N MET A 201 6.54 12.72 -15.33
CA MET A 201 5.52 13.67 -15.80
C MET A 201 4.09 13.11 -15.87
N PRO A 202 3.83 11.79 -16.03
CA PRO A 202 2.48 11.28 -15.89
C PRO A 202 1.80 11.65 -14.55
N LEU A 203 2.58 11.75 -13.46
CA LEU A 203 2.07 12.15 -12.14
C LEU A 203 1.62 13.62 -12.08
N ALA A 204 2.14 14.48 -12.93
CA ALA A 204 1.69 15.89 -13.01
C ALA A 204 0.19 16.00 -13.39
N GLN A 205 -0.35 14.98 -14.07
CA GLN A 205 -1.75 14.91 -14.49
C GLN A 205 -2.71 14.46 -13.39
N CYS A 206 -2.21 14.10 -12.19
CA CYS A 206 -3.04 13.72 -11.04
C CYS A 206 -3.38 14.97 -10.23
N PRO A 207 -4.61 15.53 -10.33
CA PRO A 207 -4.91 16.88 -9.84
C PRO A 207 -4.83 17.02 -8.31
N LYS A 208 -5.02 15.92 -7.58
CA LYS A 208 -5.02 15.91 -6.10
C LYS A 208 -3.74 15.33 -5.49
N LEU A 209 -2.73 14.98 -6.32
CA LEU A 209 -1.51 14.37 -5.80
C LEU A 209 -0.73 15.37 -4.94
N GLN A 210 -0.56 15.06 -3.67
CA GLN A 210 0.06 15.89 -2.64
C GLN A 210 1.40 15.33 -2.17
N TYR A 211 1.57 14.01 -2.28
CA TYR A 211 2.73 13.33 -1.72
C TYR A 211 3.29 12.28 -2.68
N LEU A 212 4.59 12.36 -2.91
CA LEU A 212 5.35 11.38 -3.69
C LEU A 212 6.51 10.84 -2.86
N SER A 213 6.44 9.55 -2.49
CA SER A 213 7.53 8.81 -1.88
C SER A 213 8.05 7.78 -2.87
N ILE A 214 9.17 8.07 -3.50
CA ILE A 214 9.73 7.22 -4.55
C ILE A 214 11.26 7.15 -4.44
N ALA A 215 11.86 6.04 -4.88
CA ALA A 215 13.31 5.93 -5.00
C ALA A 215 13.85 6.94 -6.05
N ARG A 216 15.17 7.14 -6.07
CA ARG A 216 15.82 7.92 -7.13
C ARG A 216 15.81 7.14 -8.45
N CYS A 217 14.63 6.99 -9.03
CA CYS A 217 14.35 6.14 -10.19
C CYS A 217 14.37 6.87 -11.54
N ALA A 218 14.57 8.20 -11.52
CA ALA A 218 14.61 9.06 -12.71
C ALA A 218 15.77 10.05 -12.63
N PRO A 219 16.16 10.70 -13.74
CA PRO A 219 17.13 11.80 -13.73
C PRO A 219 16.64 12.98 -12.88
N ARG A 220 17.58 13.76 -12.35
CA ARG A 220 17.28 14.98 -11.58
C ARG A 220 16.35 15.92 -12.34
N SER A 221 16.56 16.10 -13.64
CA SER A 221 15.72 16.95 -14.50
C SER A 221 14.25 16.54 -14.52
N GLU A 222 13.93 15.26 -14.43
CA GLU A 222 12.52 14.79 -14.35
C GLU A 222 11.85 15.19 -13.02
N PHE A 223 12.60 15.16 -11.91
CA PHE A 223 12.11 15.66 -10.63
C PHE A 223 11.94 17.18 -10.62
N GLU A 224 12.86 17.91 -11.24
CA GLU A 224 12.78 19.37 -11.41
C GLU A 224 11.55 19.75 -12.26
N LEU A 225 11.33 19.11 -13.40
CA LEU A 225 10.15 19.31 -14.25
C LEU A 225 8.84 19.00 -13.51
N LEU A 226 8.82 17.90 -12.76
CA LEU A 226 7.63 17.54 -11.97
C LEU A 226 7.37 18.58 -10.87
N HIS A 227 8.41 19.07 -10.21
CA HIS A 227 8.26 20.10 -9.19
C HIS A 227 7.78 21.45 -9.76
N GLU A 228 8.28 21.84 -10.94
CA GLU A 228 7.78 23.02 -11.66
C GLU A 228 6.29 22.90 -12.01
N ALA A 229 5.88 21.71 -12.48
CA ALA A 229 4.48 21.45 -12.82
C ALA A 229 3.56 21.31 -11.58
N ARG A 230 4.11 20.87 -10.44
CA ARG A 230 3.38 20.60 -9.19
C ARG A 230 4.15 21.11 -7.97
N PRO A 231 4.25 22.45 -7.79
CA PRO A 231 4.98 23.05 -6.67
C PRO A 231 4.32 22.80 -5.30
N ASP A 232 3.05 22.42 -5.29
CA ASP A 232 2.26 22.06 -4.12
C ASP A 232 2.53 20.65 -3.57
N MET A 233 3.21 19.81 -4.37
CA MET A 233 3.48 18.41 -4.00
C MET A 233 4.73 18.29 -3.12
N VAL A 234 4.70 17.38 -2.15
CA VAL A 234 5.83 17.04 -1.30
C VAL A 234 6.55 15.80 -1.84
N CYS A 235 7.84 15.94 -2.15
CA CYS A 235 8.72 14.84 -2.52
C CYS A 235 10.15 15.13 -2.04
N SER A 236 10.79 14.22 -1.35
CA SER A 236 12.15 14.42 -0.81
C SER A 236 13.19 14.77 -1.87
N TRP A 237 13.00 14.34 -3.12
CA TRP A 237 13.91 14.60 -4.24
C TRP A 237 13.73 16.00 -4.86
N PHE A 238 12.75 16.79 -4.45
CA PHE A 238 12.60 18.19 -4.85
C PHE A 238 13.59 19.10 -4.12
N ASP A 239 14.16 18.61 -2.99
CA ASP A 239 15.23 19.32 -2.32
C ASP A 239 16.57 19.14 -3.07
N PRO A 240 17.20 20.22 -3.57
CA PRO A 240 18.51 20.14 -4.23
C PRO A 240 19.59 19.44 -3.41
N LYS A 241 19.52 19.51 -2.08
CA LYS A 241 20.49 18.88 -1.17
C LYS A 241 20.36 17.36 -1.09
N ALA A 242 19.19 16.80 -1.45
CA ALA A 242 19.01 15.35 -1.50
C ALA A 242 19.92 14.68 -2.53
N TRP A 243 20.34 15.43 -3.56
CA TRP A 243 21.15 14.92 -4.67
C TRP A 243 22.65 14.81 -4.36
N GLY A 244 23.13 15.49 -3.31
CA GLY A 244 24.52 15.41 -2.83
C GLY A 244 24.83 14.21 -1.94
N LYS A 245 23.84 13.43 -1.55
CA LYS A 245 24.02 12.24 -0.69
C LYS A 245 24.23 11.00 -1.56
N PRO A 246 25.17 10.08 -1.18
CA PRO A 246 25.29 8.81 -1.86
C PRO A 246 23.98 8.04 -1.73
N VAL A 247 23.56 7.40 -2.82
CA VAL A 247 22.42 6.47 -2.80
C VAL A 247 22.90 5.25 -2.02
N LEU A 248 22.24 4.92 -0.94
CA LEU A 248 22.45 3.64 -0.27
C LEU A 248 22.02 2.56 -1.30
N SER A 249 23.02 1.86 -1.79
CA SER A 249 22.88 0.74 -2.75
C SER A 249 22.32 -0.49 -2.07
#